data_99150c9584e41b32861b4a274ce4743c
#
_entry.id   99150c9584e41b32861b4a274ce4743c
#
_cell.length_a   1.000
_cell.length_b   1.000
_cell.length_c   1.000
_cell.angle_alpha   90.00
_cell.angle_beta   90.00
_cell.angle_gamma   90.00
#
_symmetry.space_group_name_H-M   'P 1'
#
loop_
_entity.id
_entity.type
_entity.pdbx_description
1 polymer ?
#
loop_
_entity_poly.entity_id
_entity_poly.type
_entity_poly.pdbx_seq_one_letter_code
_entity_poly.pdbx_strand_id
1 'polypeptide(L)'
;MVDTDNDDLKSSTGSIGDLYAQKSSPKGGKPFHILGLHLKSKGIFEAYEWSKWWEKADANRKKILAQATQIRVKFLDPFLTDSTTSSPLIVCGDINDGPGLDACEKRLFGSGVERLMRMIWKPQLCLGNALFDTLSAKDKEEVDFSSIYTTTFKDPIFNDTYQREWIDHILYSKNQISEWVTGGQIHSKMPDGTPIYTRYKHASDHFPISVDINT
;
A
#
# COMPACT_ATOMS: atom_id res chain seq x y z
N MET A 1 -3.20 -5.46 -27.94
CA MET A 1 -2.74 -4.13 -28.37
C MET A 1 -3.45 -3.16 -27.43
N VAL A 2 -2.76 -2.67 -26.41
CA VAL A 2 -3.32 -1.75 -25.42
C VAL A 2 -3.10 -0.36 -25.98
N ASP A 3 -4.20 0.33 -26.25
CA ASP A 3 -4.18 1.72 -26.71
C ASP A 3 -3.83 2.59 -25.50
N THR A 4 -2.63 3.14 -25.50
CA THR A 4 -2.12 4.01 -24.45
C THR A 4 -2.36 5.45 -24.87
N ASP A 5 -3.57 5.95 -24.67
CA ASP A 5 -3.80 7.39 -24.62
C ASP A 5 -3.19 7.94 -23.33
N ASN A 6 -1.96 8.38 -23.49
CA ASN A 6 -1.09 8.91 -22.43
C ASN A 6 -1.27 10.43 -22.40
N ASP A 7 -2.35 10.92 -21.78
CA ASP A 7 -2.53 12.34 -21.57
C ASP A 7 -2.80 12.65 -20.07
N ASP A 8 -1.83 13.40 -19.55
CA ASP A 8 -1.92 14.35 -18.43
C ASP A 8 -1.92 13.86 -16.98
N LEU A 9 -0.88 13.11 -16.60
CA LEU A 9 -0.36 13.26 -15.25
C LEU A 9 1.18 13.34 -15.28
N LYS A 10 1.69 14.42 -15.89
CA LYS A 10 3.10 14.77 -15.73
C LYS A 10 3.39 15.14 -14.28
N SER A 11 4.27 14.36 -13.68
CA SER A 11 4.84 14.52 -12.36
C SER A 11 5.10 15.99 -12.02
N SER A 12 4.43 16.50 -11.02
CA SER A 12 5.02 17.54 -10.21
C SER A 12 6.07 16.86 -9.33
N THR A 13 7.31 16.80 -9.79
CA THR A 13 8.47 16.29 -9.08
C THR A 13 8.76 17.15 -7.86
N GLY A 14 8.21 16.76 -6.75
CA GLY A 14 8.48 17.37 -5.47
C GLY A 14 7.90 16.51 -4.36
N SER A 15 8.70 15.68 -3.72
CA SER A 15 8.50 14.99 -2.43
C SER A 15 7.27 14.07 -2.24
N ILE A 16 6.49 13.75 -3.28
CA ILE A 16 5.25 12.94 -3.13
C ILE A 16 5.53 11.43 -3.20
N GLY A 17 6.74 11.00 -3.52
CA GLY A 17 7.04 9.60 -3.89
C GLY A 17 6.81 9.38 -5.38
N ASP A 18 7.09 8.18 -5.86
CA ASP A 18 6.79 7.82 -7.25
C ASP A 18 5.30 7.52 -7.39
N LEU A 19 4.64 8.21 -8.32
CA LEU A 19 3.20 8.12 -8.54
C LEU A 19 2.95 7.84 -10.02
N TYR A 20 2.25 6.74 -10.29
CA TYR A 20 1.87 6.32 -11.64
C TYR A 20 0.36 6.14 -11.69
N ALA A 21 -0.31 6.79 -12.65
CA ALA A 21 -1.74 6.61 -12.85
C ALA A 21 -2.03 6.11 -14.27
N GLN A 22 -2.90 5.11 -14.37
CA GLN A 22 -3.31 4.53 -15.63
C GLN A 22 -4.80 4.17 -15.61
N LYS A 23 -5.51 4.41 -16.72
CA LYS A 23 -6.84 3.87 -16.95
C LYS A 23 -6.69 2.49 -17.59
N SER A 24 -7.32 1.48 -17.03
CA SER A 24 -7.40 0.13 -17.59
C SER A 24 -8.81 -0.12 -18.13
N SER A 25 -8.91 -0.71 -19.32
CA SER A 25 -10.19 -1.07 -19.94
C SER A 25 -10.11 -2.53 -20.39
N PRO A 26 -10.47 -3.50 -19.51
CA PRO A 26 -10.49 -4.90 -19.88
C PRO A 26 -11.48 -5.15 -21.00
N LYS A 27 -11.19 -6.12 -21.89
CA LYS A 27 -12.08 -6.47 -22.98
C LYS A 27 -13.40 -7.01 -22.44
N GLY A 28 -14.48 -6.27 -22.66
CA GLY A 28 -15.83 -6.62 -22.18
C GLY A 28 -16.12 -6.24 -20.73
N GLY A 29 -15.15 -5.67 -20.02
CA GLY A 29 -15.31 -5.21 -18.64
C GLY A 29 -15.48 -3.69 -18.53
N LYS A 30 -15.81 -3.22 -17.33
CA LYS A 30 -15.88 -1.79 -17.02
C LYS A 30 -14.49 -1.20 -16.83
N PRO A 31 -14.23 0.03 -17.31
CA PRO A 31 -12.94 0.67 -17.08
C PRO A 31 -12.75 1.02 -15.61
N PHE A 32 -11.49 0.94 -15.16
CA PHE A 32 -11.08 1.36 -13.82
C PHE A 32 -9.74 2.08 -13.88
N HIS A 33 -9.39 2.79 -12.81
CA HIS A 33 -8.13 3.50 -12.70
C HIS A 33 -7.20 2.76 -11.74
N ILE A 34 -5.90 2.78 -12.04
CA ILE A 34 -4.85 2.27 -11.16
C ILE A 34 -3.92 3.43 -10.81
N LEU A 35 -3.66 3.59 -9.52
CA LEU A 35 -2.66 4.49 -8.99
C LEU A 35 -1.57 3.67 -8.31
N GLY A 36 -0.39 3.61 -8.94
CA GLY A 36 0.81 2.99 -8.36
C GLY A 36 1.52 3.96 -7.43
N LEU A 37 1.92 3.51 -6.26
CA LEU A 37 2.63 4.29 -5.25
C LEU A 37 3.90 3.58 -4.79
N HIS A 38 4.96 4.37 -4.56
CA HIS A 38 6.13 3.95 -3.82
C HIS A 38 6.53 5.08 -2.88
N LEU A 39 6.22 4.94 -1.59
CA LEU A 39 6.45 5.97 -0.59
C LEU A 39 7.84 5.83 0.04
N LYS A 40 8.21 6.81 0.84
CA LYS A 40 9.50 6.86 1.53
C LYS A 40 9.66 5.65 2.47
N SER A 41 10.78 4.96 2.36
CA SER A 41 11.11 3.86 3.28
C SER A 41 11.20 4.32 4.74
N LYS A 42 10.73 3.46 5.67
CA LYS A 42 10.92 3.61 7.12
C LYS A 42 12.37 3.37 7.53
N GLY A 43 13.14 2.64 6.73
CA GLY A 43 14.50 2.22 7.04
C GLY A 43 15.44 3.39 7.30
N ILE A 44 16.38 3.17 8.21
CA ILE A 44 17.51 4.05 8.50
C ILE A 44 18.74 3.40 7.89
N PHE A 45 19.14 3.88 6.70
CA PHE A 45 20.25 3.30 5.92
C PHE A 45 21.59 4.02 6.12
N GLU A 46 21.61 5.08 6.91
CA GLU A 46 22.81 5.84 7.22
C GLU A 46 23.43 5.34 8.53
N ALA A 47 24.75 5.51 8.65
CA ALA A 47 25.42 5.35 9.95
C ALA A 47 24.77 6.30 10.98
N TYR A 48 24.44 5.81 12.14
CA TYR A 48 23.76 6.59 13.15
C TYR A 48 24.27 6.28 14.56
N GLU A 49 24.09 7.26 15.44
CA GLU A 49 24.26 7.10 16.87
C GLU A 49 22.95 6.63 17.50
N TRP A 50 23.00 5.67 18.40
CA TRP A 50 21.81 5.15 19.10
C TRP A 50 20.99 6.26 19.77
N SER A 51 21.65 7.29 20.29
CA SER A 51 20.99 8.45 20.88
C SER A 51 20.08 9.22 19.90
N LYS A 52 20.35 9.14 18.60
CA LYS A 52 19.60 9.82 17.54
C LYS A 52 18.65 8.90 16.78
N TRP A 53 18.57 7.63 17.15
CA TRP A 53 17.76 6.65 16.44
C TRP A 53 16.28 7.05 16.35
N TRP A 54 15.70 7.48 17.48
CA TRP A 54 14.31 7.91 17.53
C TRP A 54 14.03 9.13 16.65
N GLU A 55 14.95 10.09 16.63
CA GLU A 55 14.82 11.29 15.78
C GLU A 55 14.75 10.92 14.30
N LYS A 56 15.66 10.03 13.84
CA LYS A 56 15.68 9.55 12.45
C LYS A 56 14.46 8.69 12.11
N ALA A 57 14.07 7.81 13.01
CA ALA A 57 12.89 6.97 12.84
C ALA A 57 11.61 7.82 12.70
N ASP A 58 11.42 8.80 13.58
CA ASP A 58 10.29 9.75 13.51
C ASP A 58 10.32 10.57 12.22
N ALA A 59 11.50 11.04 11.80
CA ALA A 59 11.64 11.84 10.59
C ALA A 59 11.19 11.07 9.34
N ASN A 60 11.55 9.79 9.23
CA ASN A 60 11.12 8.95 8.11
C ASN A 60 9.59 8.72 8.12
N ARG A 61 9.01 8.40 9.27
CA ARG A 61 7.55 8.20 9.41
C ARG A 61 6.76 9.49 9.16
N LYS A 62 7.25 10.63 9.61
CA LYS A 62 6.67 11.94 9.27
C LYS A 62 6.65 12.19 7.76
N LYS A 63 7.70 11.76 7.03
CA LYS A 63 7.73 11.88 5.57
C LYS A 63 6.68 10.98 4.92
N ILE A 64 6.56 9.72 5.35
CA ILE A 64 5.52 8.80 4.83
C ILE A 64 4.13 9.39 5.08
N LEU A 65 3.86 9.82 6.31
CA LEU A 65 2.56 10.40 6.67
C LEU A 65 2.25 11.68 5.89
N ALA A 66 3.27 12.52 5.64
CA ALA A 66 3.12 13.73 4.83
C ALA A 66 2.83 13.38 3.36
N GLN A 67 3.55 12.42 2.78
CA GLN A 67 3.31 11.92 1.42
C GLN A 67 1.89 11.36 1.28
N ALA A 68 1.49 10.44 2.18
CA ALA A 68 0.15 9.87 2.21
C ALA A 68 -0.94 10.95 2.34
N THR A 69 -0.71 11.96 3.19
CA THR A 69 -1.65 13.08 3.36
C THR A 69 -1.76 13.92 2.08
N GLN A 70 -0.65 14.20 1.41
CA GLN A 70 -0.67 14.96 0.16
C GLN A 70 -1.38 14.20 -0.96
N ILE A 71 -1.11 12.89 -1.10
CA ILE A 71 -1.79 12.03 -2.08
C ILE A 71 -3.29 12.02 -1.78
N ARG A 72 -3.67 11.87 -0.51
CA ARG A 72 -5.08 11.88 -0.11
C ARG A 72 -5.77 13.18 -0.51
N VAL A 73 -5.22 14.32 -0.08
CA VAL A 73 -5.85 15.63 -0.26
C VAL A 73 -5.82 16.11 -1.71
N LYS A 74 -4.69 15.90 -2.41
CA LYS A 74 -4.51 16.43 -3.76
C LYS A 74 -5.03 15.52 -4.87
N PHE A 75 -5.16 14.23 -4.61
CA PHE A 75 -5.53 13.26 -5.62
C PHE A 75 -6.75 12.41 -5.23
N LEU A 76 -6.69 11.66 -4.12
CA LEU A 76 -7.75 10.71 -3.80
C LEU A 76 -9.08 11.39 -3.45
N ASP A 77 -9.07 12.43 -2.63
CA ASP A 77 -10.31 13.11 -2.26
C ASP A 77 -10.98 13.80 -3.45
N PRO A 78 -10.29 14.56 -4.32
CA PRO A 78 -10.87 15.08 -5.54
C PRO A 78 -11.42 13.98 -6.45
N PHE A 79 -10.63 12.93 -6.73
CA PHE A 79 -11.04 11.83 -7.59
C PHE A 79 -12.30 11.10 -7.08
N LEU A 80 -12.32 10.77 -5.78
CA LEU A 80 -13.44 10.04 -5.17
C LEU A 80 -14.70 10.90 -4.96
N THR A 81 -14.56 12.22 -5.01
CA THR A 81 -15.69 13.16 -4.85
C THR A 81 -16.26 13.60 -6.19
N ASP A 82 -15.51 13.45 -7.28
CA ASP A 82 -15.95 13.84 -8.61
C ASP A 82 -17.09 12.93 -9.10
N SER A 83 -18.29 13.47 -9.13
CA SER A 83 -19.49 12.76 -9.59
C SER A 83 -19.46 12.42 -11.09
N THR A 84 -18.58 13.05 -11.86
CA THR A 84 -18.38 12.74 -13.30
C THR A 84 -17.48 11.52 -13.49
N THR A 85 -16.66 11.18 -12.51
CA THR A 85 -15.77 10.03 -12.53
C THR A 85 -16.46 8.84 -11.88
N SER A 86 -17.22 8.08 -12.67
CA SER A 86 -17.89 6.85 -12.18
C SER A 86 -16.99 5.62 -12.20
N SER A 87 -15.73 5.75 -12.58
CA SER A 87 -14.82 4.62 -12.70
C SER A 87 -14.20 4.23 -11.35
N PRO A 88 -14.16 2.93 -11.02
CA PRO A 88 -13.48 2.44 -9.84
C PRO A 88 -11.99 2.77 -9.82
N LEU A 89 -11.40 2.85 -8.61
CA LEU A 89 -10.00 3.15 -8.40
C LEU A 89 -9.32 2.05 -7.57
N ILE A 90 -8.17 1.59 -8.04
CA ILE A 90 -7.20 0.79 -7.29
C ILE A 90 -6.01 1.69 -6.97
N VAL A 91 -5.52 1.60 -5.73
CA VAL A 91 -4.27 2.22 -5.29
C VAL A 91 -3.37 1.10 -4.80
N CYS A 92 -2.22 0.88 -5.41
CA CYS A 92 -1.38 -0.26 -5.07
C CYS A 92 0.11 0.09 -5.09
N GLY A 93 0.89 -0.72 -4.40
CA GLY A 93 2.34 -0.64 -4.38
C GLY A 93 2.93 -0.62 -2.98
N ASP A 94 4.21 -0.26 -2.90
CA ASP A 94 4.97 -0.17 -1.66
C ASP A 94 4.66 1.16 -0.95
N ILE A 95 3.79 1.09 0.05
CA ILE A 95 3.45 2.22 0.90
C ILE A 95 4.53 2.46 1.97
N ASN A 96 5.42 1.46 2.16
CA ASN A 96 6.46 1.45 3.18
C ASN A 96 5.92 1.60 4.61
N ASP A 97 4.66 1.26 4.82
CA ASP A 97 3.97 1.35 6.11
C ASP A 97 2.83 0.34 6.18
N GLY A 98 2.50 -0.13 7.36
CA GLY A 98 1.48 -1.14 7.60
C GLY A 98 0.29 -0.61 8.40
N PRO A 99 -0.79 -1.37 8.51
CA PRO A 99 -1.86 -1.06 9.44
C PRO A 99 -1.40 -1.31 10.88
N GLY A 100 -2.01 -0.58 11.80
CA GLY A 100 -1.59 -0.59 13.20
C GLY A 100 -0.53 0.46 13.47
N LEU A 101 -0.16 0.60 14.72
CA LEU A 101 0.71 1.69 15.16
C LEU A 101 1.97 1.13 15.82
N ASP A 102 3.11 1.34 15.21
CA ASP A 102 4.40 1.18 15.87
C ASP A 102 4.65 2.33 16.89
N ALA A 103 5.77 2.29 17.59
CA ALA A 103 6.06 3.29 18.63
C ALA A 103 6.18 4.72 18.07
N CYS A 104 6.63 4.89 16.82
CA CYS A 104 6.71 6.20 16.16
C CYS A 104 5.34 6.66 15.69
N GLU A 105 4.58 5.77 15.07
CA GLU A 105 3.24 6.05 14.57
C GLU A 105 2.26 6.38 15.69
N LYS A 106 2.39 5.73 16.86
CA LYS A 106 1.64 6.10 18.06
C LYS A 106 1.85 7.56 18.46
N ARG A 107 3.08 8.07 18.32
CA ARG A 107 3.37 9.49 18.58
C ARG A 107 2.84 10.42 17.50
N LEU A 108 2.70 9.94 16.26
CA LEU A 108 2.18 10.69 15.12
C LEU A 108 0.66 10.54 14.96
N PHE A 109 0.02 9.68 15.76
CA PHE A 109 -1.42 9.38 15.72
C PHE A 109 -1.91 8.86 14.36
N GLY A 110 -1.09 8.07 13.67
CA GLY A 110 -1.51 7.44 12.43
C GLY A 110 -0.37 6.84 11.63
N SER A 111 -0.72 5.92 10.76
CA SER A 111 0.16 5.34 9.74
C SER A 111 -0.13 5.90 8.36
N GLY A 112 0.83 5.73 7.43
CA GLY A 112 0.68 6.16 6.05
C GLY A 112 -0.46 5.43 5.34
N VAL A 113 -0.57 4.11 5.51
CA VAL A 113 -1.64 3.32 4.88
C VAL A 113 -3.01 3.71 5.43
N GLU A 114 -3.13 3.90 6.74
CA GLU A 114 -4.40 4.35 7.32
C GLU A 114 -4.80 5.74 6.85
N ARG A 115 -3.81 6.62 6.66
CA ARG A 115 -4.05 7.96 6.11
C ARG A 115 -4.57 7.90 4.67
N LEU A 116 -4.05 6.99 3.84
CA LEU A 116 -4.57 6.76 2.49
C LEU A 116 -5.99 6.19 2.51
N MET A 117 -6.29 5.26 3.42
CA MET A 117 -7.58 4.58 3.48
C MET A 117 -8.70 5.43 4.07
N ARG A 118 -8.41 6.27 5.07
CA ARG A 118 -9.43 6.87 5.94
C ARG A 118 -9.91 8.24 5.51
N MET A 119 -11.23 8.37 5.58
CA MET A 119 -11.93 9.63 5.69
C MET A 119 -13.14 9.41 6.63
N ILE A 120 -12.89 9.35 7.95
CA ILE A 120 -13.90 8.96 8.96
C ILE A 120 -15.17 9.80 8.92
N TRP A 121 -15.07 11.07 8.57
CA TRP A 121 -16.23 11.97 8.43
C TRP A 121 -16.96 11.85 7.08
N LYS A 122 -16.37 11.11 6.14
CA LYS A 122 -16.95 10.83 4.81
C LYS A 122 -16.70 9.36 4.47
N PRO A 123 -17.46 8.42 5.07
CA PRO A 123 -17.22 6.98 4.89
C PRO A 123 -17.23 6.54 3.42
N GLN A 124 -17.98 7.26 2.58
CA GLN A 124 -18.04 7.01 1.13
C GLN A 124 -16.70 7.27 0.42
N LEU A 125 -15.77 8.00 1.03
CA LEU A 125 -14.42 8.22 0.50
C LEU A 125 -13.37 7.27 1.09
N CYS A 126 -13.78 6.32 1.96
CA CYS A 126 -12.87 5.32 2.49
C CYS A 126 -12.53 4.29 1.43
N LEU A 127 -11.25 3.90 1.39
CA LEU A 127 -10.78 2.78 0.59
C LEU A 127 -10.84 1.47 1.38
N GLY A 128 -11.12 0.36 0.71
CA GLY A 128 -10.90 -0.98 1.23
C GLY A 128 -9.43 -1.38 1.08
N ASN A 129 -9.01 -2.43 1.78
CA ASN A 129 -7.71 -3.06 1.58
C ASN A 129 -7.94 -4.54 1.31
N ALA A 130 -7.58 -4.99 0.11
CA ALA A 130 -7.89 -6.33 -0.36
C ALA A 130 -7.20 -7.43 0.45
N LEU A 131 -6.00 -7.17 0.97
CA LEU A 131 -5.30 -8.11 1.83
C LEU A 131 -5.91 -8.16 3.23
N PHE A 132 -6.36 -7.01 3.76
CA PHE A 132 -7.10 -6.97 5.04
C PHE A 132 -8.41 -7.75 4.96
N ASP A 133 -9.08 -7.71 3.82
CA ASP A 133 -10.36 -8.41 3.63
C ASP A 133 -10.20 -9.94 3.73
N THR A 134 -8.99 -10.48 3.51
CA THR A 134 -8.69 -11.92 3.64
C THR A 134 -8.43 -12.39 5.07
N LEU A 135 -8.21 -11.49 6.02
CA LEU A 135 -8.02 -11.84 7.43
C LEU A 135 -9.25 -12.56 8.02
N SER A 136 -9.00 -13.48 8.92
CA SER A 136 -10.06 -14.11 9.68
C SER A 136 -10.85 -13.09 10.52
N ALA A 137 -12.08 -13.42 10.87
CA ALA A 137 -12.87 -12.56 11.75
C ALA A 137 -12.17 -12.33 13.10
N LYS A 138 -11.51 -13.36 13.63
CA LYS A 138 -10.75 -13.30 14.87
C LYS A 138 -9.58 -12.31 14.77
N ASP A 139 -8.74 -12.41 13.73
CA ASP A 139 -7.60 -11.53 13.55
C ASP A 139 -8.03 -10.05 13.38
N LYS A 140 -9.18 -9.83 12.71
CA LYS A 140 -9.78 -8.49 12.59
C LYS A 140 -10.26 -7.93 13.92
N GLU A 141 -10.88 -8.77 14.74
CA GLU A 141 -11.40 -8.39 16.06
C GLU A 141 -10.27 -8.11 17.05
N GLU A 142 -9.23 -8.94 17.04
CA GLU A 142 -8.05 -8.79 17.90
C GLU A 142 -7.06 -7.73 17.38
N VAL A 143 -7.29 -7.18 16.17
CA VAL A 143 -6.36 -6.24 15.48
C VAL A 143 -4.95 -6.85 15.36
N ASP A 144 -4.90 -8.15 15.14
CA ASP A 144 -3.65 -8.88 14.90
C ASP A 144 -3.38 -9.05 13.41
N PHE A 145 -2.34 -8.38 12.93
CA PHE A 145 -1.91 -8.41 11.53
C PHE A 145 -0.63 -9.23 11.33
N SER A 146 -0.14 -9.92 12.36
CA SER A 146 1.13 -10.64 12.32
C SER A 146 1.17 -11.80 11.32
N SER A 147 0.00 -12.30 10.91
CA SER A 147 -0.13 -13.34 9.89
C SER A 147 0.10 -12.81 8.46
N ILE A 148 -0.01 -11.50 8.24
CA ILE A 148 0.20 -10.87 6.94
C ILE A 148 1.55 -10.18 6.91
N TYR A 149 2.36 -10.52 5.90
CA TYR A 149 3.60 -9.82 5.58
C TYR A 149 3.89 -9.92 4.09
N THR A 150 4.37 -8.84 3.50
CA THR A 150 4.68 -8.73 2.07
C THR A 150 6.17 -8.67 1.81
N THR A 151 6.98 -8.49 2.85
CA THR A 151 8.44 -8.56 2.76
C THR A 151 9.05 -9.27 3.95
N THR A 152 10.24 -9.80 3.74
CA THR A 152 11.10 -10.31 4.82
C THR A 152 12.52 -9.89 4.55
N PHE A 153 13.18 -9.34 5.56
CA PHE A 153 14.58 -8.96 5.47
C PHE A 153 15.34 -9.33 6.73
N LYS A 154 16.64 -9.47 6.59
CA LYS A 154 17.54 -9.60 7.73
C LYS A 154 17.86 -8.23 8.28
N ASP A 155 17.62 -8.04 9.57
CA ASP A 155 17.99 -6.82 10.26
C ASP A 155 19.43 -6.95 10.80
N PRO A 156 20.42 -6.25 10.21
CA PRO A 156 21.81 -6.35 10.65
C PRO A 156 22.05 -5.75 12.02
N ILE A 157 21.12 -4.92 12.51
CA ILE A 157 21.23 -4.27 13.81
C ILE A 157 20.82 -5.24 14.92
N PHE A 158 19.80 -6.04 14.68
CA PHE A 158 19.29 -7.02 15.63
C PHE A 158 19.81 -8.43 15.34
N ASN A 159 21.12 -8.56 15.19
CA ASN A 159 21.84 -9.83 15.10
C ASN A 159 21.35 -10.73 13.93
N ASP A 160 21.12 -10.12 12.78
CA ASP A 160 20.62 -10.77 11.55
C ASP A 160 19.29 -11.52 11.75
N THR A 161 18.45 -11.08 12.68
CA THR A 161 17.11 -11.63 12.82
C THR A 161 16.25 -11.29 11.63
N TYR A 162 15.40 -12.23 11.21
CA TYR A 162 14.43 -11.98 10.15
C TYR A 162 13.28 -11.14 10.70
N GLN A 163 13.05 -10.02 10.03
CA GLN A 163 11.87 -9.17 10.23
C GLN A 163 10.83 -9.46 9.15
N ARG A 164 9.56 -9.34 9.50
CA ARG A 164 8.42 -9.48 8.60
C ARG A 164 7.61 -8.21 8.65
N GLU A 165 7.36 -7.63 7.49
CA GLU A 165 6.64 -6.36 7.39
C GLU A 165 5.53 -6.46 6.34
N TRP A 166 4.40 -5.87 6.65
CA TRP A 166 3.31 -5.67 5.70
C TRP A 166 3.33 -4.23 5.21
N ILE A 167 3.98 -3.97 4.09
CA ILE A 167 4.22 -2.64 3.54
C ILE A 167 3.70 -2.45 2.12
N ASP A 168 3.39 -3.54 1.42
CA ASP A 168 2.75 -3.49 0.11
C ASP A 168 1.25 -3.69 0.26
N HIS A 169 0.48 -2.84 -0.42
CA HIS A 169 -0.98 -2.83 -0.29
C HIS A 169 -1.67 -2.77 -1.64
N ILE A 170 -2.90 -3.28 -1.69
CA ILE A 170 -3.86 -3.05 -2.76
C ILE A 170 -5.11 -2.48 -2.12
N LEU A 171 -5.26 -1.17 -2.26
CA LEU A 171 -6.42 -0.43 -1.77
C LEU A 171 -7.41 -0.22 -2.93
N TYR A 172 -8.69 -0.17 -2.63
CA TYR A 172 -9.73 0.00 -3.66
C TYR A 172 -10.88 0.87 -3.18
N SER A 173 -11.53 1.56 -4.13
CA SER A 173 -12.74 2.35 -3.85
C SER A 173 -13.93 1.41 -3.59
N LYS A 174 -14.68 1.67 -2.50
CA LYS A 174 -15.82 0.82 -2.10
C LYS A 174 -17.16 1.20 -2.75
N ASN A 175 -17.25 2.39 -3.30
CA ASN A 175 -18.54 3.03 -3.52
C ASN A 175 -19.20 2.78 -4.88
N GLN A 176 -18.49 2.16 -5.82
CA GLN A 176 -18.96 2.20 -7.20
C GLN A 176 -19.48 0.85 -7.70
N ILE A 177 -18.91 -0.24 -7.21
CA ILE A 177 -19.35 -1.60 -7.51
C ILE A 177 -19.14 -2.43 -6.26
N SER A 178 -20.20 -3.07 -5.73
CA SER A 178 -20.07 -4.00 -4.61
C SER A 178 -19.23 -5.20 -5.04
N GLU A 179 -18.27 -5.58 -4.20
CA GLU A 179 -17.45 -6.78 -4.38
C GLU A 179 -16.69 -6.89 -5.70
N TRP A 180 -16.38 -5.74 -6.34
CA TRP A 180 -15.62 -5.76 -7.58
C TRP A 180 -14.14 -6.15 -7.43
N VAL A 181 -13.61 -6.05 -6.21
CA VAL A 181 -12.27 -6.51 -5.84
C VAL A 181 -12.42 -7.64 -4.83
N THR A 182 -11.87 -8.79 -5.15
CA THR A 182 -11.91 -10.00 -4.30
C THR A 182 -10.58 -10.74 -4.35
N GLY A 183 -10.42 -11.78 -3.57
CA GLY A 183 -9.33 -12.73 -3.68
C GLY A 183 -7.94 -12.14 -3.44
N GLY A 184 -7.81 -11.17 -2.53
CA GLY A 184 -6.51 -10.62 -2.15
C GLY A 184 -5.55 -11.73 -1.71
N GLN A 185 -4.35 -11.79 -2.30
CA GLN A 185 -3.39 -12.86 -2.06
C GLN A 185 -1.96 -12.36 -2.04
N ILE A 186 -1.15 -12.94 -1.14
CA ILE A 186 0.30 -12.77 -1.08
C ILE A 186 0.95 -14.06 -1.59
N HIS A 187 1.77 -13.94 -2.62
CA HIS A 187 2.44 -15.08 -3.26
C HIS A 187 3.82 -15.33 -2.64
N SER A 188 3.84 -15.84 -1.41
CA SER A 188 5.10 -16.22 -0.73
C SER A 188 5.61 -17.60 -1.14
N LYS A 189 4.78 -18.40 -1.82
CA LYS A 189 5.10 -19.76 -2.28
C LYS A 189 4.71 -19.96 -3.74
N MET A 190 5.45 -20.84 -4.39
CA MET A 190 5.11 -21.37 -5.71
C MET A 190 3.92 -22.34 -5.62
N PRO A 191 3.25 -22.69 -6.75
CA PRO A 191 2.16 -23.67 -6.76
C PRO A 191 2.54 -25.05 -6.19
N ASP A 192 3.81 -25.43 -6.27
CA ASP A 192 4.37 -26.67 -5.70
C ASP A 192 4.68 -26.57 -4.20
N GLY A 193 4.37 -25.44 -3.55
CA GLY A 193 4.63 -25.17 -2.14
C GLY A 193 6.04 -24.66 -1.82
N THR A 194 6.95 -24.63 -2.81
CA THR A 194 8.31 -24.12 -2.62
C THR A 194 8.28 -22.61 -2.33
N PRO A 195 9.02 -22.10 -1.33
CA PRO A 195 9.11 -20.67 -1.10
C PRO A 195 9.63 -19.93 -2.34
N ILE A 196 8.97 -18.81 -2.70
CA ILE A 196 9.28 -18.08 -3.94
C ILE A 196 10.75 -17.59 -3.98
N TYR A 197 11.30 -17.18 -2.85
CA TYR A 197 12.69 -16.72 -2.74
C TYR A 197 13.71 -17.83 -3.01
N THR A 198 13.35 -19.10 -2.87
CA THR A 198 14.24 -20.23 -3.18
C THR A 198 14.53 -20.29 -4.67
N ARG A 199 13.52 -20.00 -5.49
CA ARG A 199 13.63 -20.03 -6.96
C ARG A 199 14.09 -18.69 -7.53
N TYR A 200 13.70 -17.59 -6.89
CA TYR A 200 13.94 -16.22 -7.38
C TYR A 200 14.73 -15.39 -6.35
N LYS A 201 15.86 -15.91 -5.88
CA LYS A 201 16.69 -15.36 -4.79
C LYS A 201 17.06 -13.87 -4.92
N HIS A 202 17.13 -13.37 -6.15
CA HIS A 202 17.60 -12.00 -6.43
C HIS A 202 16.56 -11.15 -7.15
N ALA A 203 15.31 -11.62 -7.24
CA ALA A 203 14.27 -10.87 -7.92
C ALA A 203 13.76 -9.70 -7.07
N SER A 204 13.46 -9.96 -5.80
CA SER A 204 12.96 -8.96 -4.85
C SER A 204 12.99 -9.56 -3.44
N ASP A 205 13.08 -8.73 -2.43
CA ASP A 205 12.80 -9.01 -1.02
C ASP A 205 11.30 -8.83 -0.68
N HIS A 206 10.51 -8.36 -1.65
CA HIS A 206 9.05 -8.28 -1.57
C HIS A 206 8.38 -9.46 -2.25
N PHE A 207 7.27 -9.92 -1.69
CA PHE A 207 6.40 -10.93 -2.32
C PHE A 207 5.42 -10.27 -3.28
N PRO A 208 5.16 -10.88 -4.45
CA PRO A 208 4.08 -10.44 -5.31
C PRO A 208 2.74 -10.51 -4.57
N ILE A 209 1.91 -9.51 -4.79
CA ILE A 209 0.53 -9.46 -4.28
C ILE A 209 -0.45 -9.34 -5.44
N SER A 210 -1.62 -9.92 -5.31
CA SER A 210 -2.66 -9.87 -6.35
C SER A 210 -4.07 -9.77 -5.78
N VAL A 211 -5.00 -9.37 -6.63
CA VAL A 211 -6.44 -9.41 -6.39
C VAL A 211 -7.16 -9.83 -7.66
N ASP A 212 -8.34 -10.38 -7.50
CA ASP A 212 -9.26 -10.62 -8.61
C ASP A 212 -10.17 -9.39 -8.80
N ILE A 213 -10.38 -8.99 -10.04
CA ILE A 213 -11.18 -7.82 -10.42
C ILE A 213 -12.36 -8.28 -11.27
N ASN A 214 -13.56 -8.08 -10.75
CA ASN A 214 -14.83 -8.37 -11.42
C ASN A 214 -15.43 -7.05 -11.99
N THR A 215 -15.20 -6.78 -13.27
CA THR A 215 -15.64 -5.54 -13.94
C THR A 215 -16.70 -5.78 -15.00
#